data_bf52e2dbcce8d233450fed4611f6972b
#
_entry.id   bf52e2dbcce8d233450fed4611f6972b
#
_cell.length_a   1.000
_cell.length_b   1.000
_cell.length_c   1.000
_cell.angle_alpha   90.00
_cell.angle_beta   90.00
_cell.angle_gamma   90.00
#
_symmetry.space_group_name_H-M   'P 1'
#
loop_
_entity.id
_entity.type
_entity.pdbx_description
1 polymer ?
#
loop_
_entity_poly.entity_id
_entity_poly.type
_entity_poly.pdbx_seq_one_letter_code
_entity_poly.pdbx_strand_id
1 'polypeptide(L)'
;MKQIVSKIYYLFILGCLAFSSCANEENVTPDVSRFVRIDNTTINLNVGEEYIVRASVDTLDGKSYQLQWSVADAGIASIEGTGSTQSLLKALTPGKTTIKVETQDHKLKYYADLNVSQQTPAIRLLTIGSGRADDSNTDMLTKIASATNKPLVICNIFTDNASLKDHLANIKNEKAVYTYKRIAQDGTINNQTEKKIRDIVNQENWDFIAIEESTDSAGIAYGYNRYLSDIVNKLRSWGTNPKLKILLHEPWAYAKTTSATGFATYEKNQLKMFNAIATATEAAKDKVDKVVPVGTAIQNGRTSYWAEEVLRDDINLNMNTGRYIAALTWYATLFDMDVSTLSYLQPSLSAYDNKLAKTAAQAAVTNMQVVTELTDFKDKGPNEFILKCPIYIDFGTLESPAPFNNYKHSKAAPLVNLLDSAGNSTYFGLAVTSRFTLPDKGLVRPTLTNTLGFPSTACTDMFFCDSKKGFPKGTFKLSYLNKDLKYSFYFYGSINDTNTGTKYHVIGKNEGEAELVTDNNTNKMAVIQGISPKDDGTIDIELSIGSMNTQWAGFICINAMIITPDGYRLR
;
A
#
# COMPACT_ATOMS: atom_id res chain seq x y z
N MET A 1 -47.44 5.66 -32.34
CA MET A 1 -47.54 5.35 -30.91
C MET A 1 -47.35 6.62 -30.09
N LYS A 2 -48.28 7.53 -30.23
CA LYS A 2 -48.50 8.72 -29.39
C LYS A 2 -49.95 8.65 -28.98
N GLN A 3 -50.28 8.33 -27.75
CA GLN A 3 -51.58 8.40 -27.08
C GLN A 3 -51.66 7.26 -26.06
N ILE A 4 -51.07 7.42 -24.88
CA ILE A 4 -51.44 6.67 -23.64
C ILE A 4 -50.66 7.29 -22.42
N VAL A 5 -50.34 8.57 -22.42
CA VAL A 5 -49.73 9.22 -21.23
C VAL A 5 -50.49 10.47 -20.77
N SER A 6 -51.77 10.56 -21.12
CA SER A 6 -52.57 11.76 -20.84
C SER A 6 -53.83 11.50 -19.98
N LYS A 7 -53.90 10.45 -19.16
CA LYS A 7 -55.12 10.17 -18.37
C LYS A 7 -54.90 9.78 -16.88
N ILE A 8 -53.77 10.11 -16.30
CA ILE A 8 -53.54 9.83 -14.84
C ILE A 8 -53.33 11.09 -13.99
N TYR A 9 -53.47 12.29 -14.57
CA TYR A 9 -53.29 13.56 -13.82
C TYR A 9 -54.60 14.30 -13.48
N TYR A 10 -55.78 13.68 -13.59
CA TYR A 10 -57.06 14.37 -13.33
C TYR A 10 -57.96 13.69 -12.29
N LEU A 11 -57.43 12.89 -11.38
CA LEU A 11 -58.29 12.27 -10.32
C LEU A 11 -57.82 12.50 -8.89
N PHE A 12 -57.13 13.59 -8.58
CA PHE A 12 -56.77 13.95 -7.21
C PHE A 12 -57.08 15.39 -6.80
N ILE A 13 -57.97 16.08 -7.55
CA ILE A 13 -58.46 17.44 -7.19
C ILE A 13 -59.99 17.43 -7.20
N LEU A 14 -60.62 16.64 -6.34
CA LEU A 14 -62.03 16.86 -5.94
C LEU A 14 -62.34 16.06 -4.65
N GLY A 15 -62.00 16.61 -3.52
CA GLY A 15 -62.31 15.95 -2.25
C GLY A 15 -61.89 16.72 -1.00
N CYS A 16 -61.88 18.03 -0.97
CA CYS A 16 -61.76 18.84 0.24
C CYS A 16 -62.48 20.18 0.11
N LEU A 17 -63.79 20.11 0.08
CA LEU A 17 -64.64 21.29 0.34
C LEU A 17 -65.81 20.80 1.20
N ALA A 18 -65.72 21.02 2.48
CA ALA A 18 -66.76 21.33 3.45
C ALA A 18 -66.39 20.83 4.86
N PHE A 19 -65.82 21.72 5.66
CA PHE A 19 -66.15 21.90 7.05
C PHE A 19 -65.57 23.27 7.50
N SER A 20 -66.30 24.31 7.28
CA SER A 20 -66.11 25.60 7.94
C SER A 20 -66.68 25.49 9.37
N SER A 21 -65.79 25.46 10.33
CA SER A 21 -66.11 25.76 11.73
C SER A 21 -65.20 26.91 12.17
N CYS A 22 -65.76 28.07 12.43
CA CYS A 22 -65.08 29.21 13.02
C CYS A 22 -64.58 28.83 14.44
N ALA A 23 -63.26 28.72 14.57
CA ALA A 23 -62.59 28.93 15.83
C ALA A 23 -61.51 29.99 15.58
N ASN A 24 -61.38 30.97 16.44
CA ASN A 24 -60.36 32.01 16.40
C ASN A 24 -58.99 31.36 16.24
N GLU A 25 -58.44 31.35 15.02
CA GLU A 25 -57.04 31.06 14.81
C GLU A 25 -56.25 32.29 15.24
N GLU A 26 -55.72 32.26 16.46
CA GLU A 26 -54.47 32.98 16.71
C GLU A 26 -53.54 32.52 15.59
N ASN A 27 -53.04 33.45 14.79
CA ASN A 27 -51.98 33.22 13.83
C ASN A 27 -50.72 32.74 14.57
N VAL A 28 -50.69 31.50 14.93
CA VAL A 28 -49.44 30.82 15.32
C VAL A 28 -48.72 30.60 14.01
N THR A 29 -47.95 31.60 13.58
CA THR A 29 -46.85 31.36 12.64
C THR A 29 -46.07 30.20 13.23
N PRO A 30 -45.91 29.07 12.55
CA PRO A 30 -45.07 27.99 13.05
C PRO A 30 -43.70 28.61 13.34
N ASP A 31 -43.20 28.48 14.57
CA ASP A 31 -41.84 28.89 14.93
C ASP A 31 -40.86 27.92 14.24
N VAL A 32 -40.73 28.11 12.93
CA VAL A 32 -40.01 27.17 12.00
C VAL A 32 -38.51 27.30 12.14
N SER A 33 -38.02 28.06 13.09
CA SER A 33 -36.68 28.63 13.04
C SER A 33 -35.79 28.37 14.24
N ARG A 34 -36.19 27.50 15.16
CA ARG A 34 -35.37 27.13 16.31
C ARG A 34 -35.14 25.62 16.33
N PHE A 35 -33.91 25.19 16.12
CA PHE A 35 -33.55 23.79 16.31
C PHE A 35 -32.20 23.65 17.04
N VAL A 36 -32.08 22.57 17.77
CA VAL A 36 -30.79 22.04 18.23
C VAL A 36 -30.49 20.76 17.46
N ARG A 37 -29.27 20.58 17.06
CA ARG A 37 -28.84 19.39 16.27
C ARG A 37 -27.46 18.98 16.71
N ILE A 38 -27.25 17.65 16.90
CA ILE A 38 -25.93 17.05 17.05
C ILE A 38 -25.32 16.85 15.65
N ASP A 39 -24.04 17.17 15.48
CA ASP A 39 -23.37 17.14 14.18
C ASP A 39 -23.38 15.73 13.57
N ASN A 40 -23.18 14.69 14.39
CA ASN A 40 -23.24 13.28 13.98
C ASN A 40 -24.43 12.58 14.64
N THR A 41 -25.34 12.05 13.83
CA THR A 41 -26.54 11.34 14.29
C THR A 41 -26.28 9.91 14.77
N THR A 42 -25.14 9.34 14.38
CA THR A 42 -24.68 8.03 14.83
C THR A 42 -23.19 8.10 15.12
N ILE A 43 -22.80 7.71 16.33
CA ILE A 43 -21.44 7.70 16.82
C ILE A 43 -21.07 6.25 17.14
N ASN A 44 -19.93 5.79 16.61
CA ASN A 44 -19.40 4.46 16.84
C ASN A 44 -18.05 4.56 17.54
N LEU A 45 -17.94 3.99 18.74
CA LEU A 45 -16.72 4.01 19.56
C LEU A 45 -16.38 2.59 20.02
N ASN A 46 -15.12 2.39 20.35
CA ASN A 46 -14.67 1.23 21.11
C ASN A 46 -14.55 1.58 22.60
N VAL A 47 -14.63 0.58 23.45
CA VAL A 47 -14.44 0.75 24.90
C VAL A 47 -13.13 1.50 25.17
N GLY A 48 -13.21 2.54 26.00
CA GLY A 48 -12.09 3.40 26.37
C GLY A 48 -11.83 4.59 25.45
N GLU A 49 -12.48 4.66 24.28
CA GLU A 49 -12.36 5.82 23.39
C GLU A 49 -13.10 7.04 23.97
N GLU A 50 -12.54 8.21 23.71
CA GLU A 50 -13.08 9.53 24.04
C GLU A 50 -13.48 10.24 22.76
N TYR A 51 -14.55 11.05 22.81
CA TYR A 51 -15.12 11.70 21.64
C TYR A 51 -15.70 13.07 22.02
N ILE A 52 -15.32 14.11 21.30
CA ILE A 52 -15.92 15.44 21.45
C ILE A 52 -17.19 15.49 20.60
N VAL A 53 -18.35 15.36 21.25
CA VAL A 53 -19.65 15.54 20.60
C VAL A 53 -19.97 17.03 20.53
N ARG A 54 -20.50 17.48 19.38
CA ARG A 54 -20.85 18.88 19.13
C ARG A 54 -22.30 19.00 18.73
N ALA A 55 -22.90 20.15 19.11
CA ALA A 55 -24.23 20.53 18.66
C ALA A 55 -24.22 21.94 18.11
N SER A 56 -25.05 22.17 17.11
CA SER A 56 -25.40 23.49 16.59
C SER A 56 -26.78 23.85 17.08
N VAL A 57 -26.96 25.15 17.40
CA VAL A 57 -28.26 25.75 17.75
C VAL A 57 -28.52 26.84 16.74
N ASP A 58 -29.62 26.74 16.02
CA ASP A 58 -30.09 27.85 15.19
C ASP A 58 -31.05 28.73 15.98
N THR A 59 -30.69 29.99 16.11
CA THR A 59 -31.47 30.98 16.83
C THR A 59 -31.64 32.20 15.93
N LEU A 60 -32.83 32.40 15.38
CA LEU A 60 -33.15 33.59 14.59
C LEU A 60 -33.05 34.90 15.39
N ASP A 61 -33.08 34.84 16.71
CA ASP A 61 -32.98 35.99 17.60
C ASP A 61 -31.55 36.33 18.04
N GLY A 62 -30.53 35.59 17.52
CA GLY A 62 -29.13 35.80 17.86
C GLY A 62 -28.76 35.51 19.33
N LYS A 63 -29.65 34.91 20.12
CA LYS A 63 -29.38 34.55 21.52
C LYS A 63 -28.51 33.30 21.61
N SER A 64 -27.61 33.27 22.57
CA SER A 64 -26.88 32.07 22.95
C SER A 64 -27.70 31.22 23.91
N TYR A 65 -27.81 29.91 23.65
CA TYR A 65 -28.50 28.99 24.55
C TYR A 65 -27.46 28.09 25.26
N GLN A 66 -27.69 27.91 26.55
CA GLN A 66 -26.97 26.91 27.32
C GLN A 66 -27.56 25.53 26.98
N LEU A 67 -26.71 24.58 26.58
CA LEU A 67 -27.11 23.23 26.28
C LEU A 67 -26.76 22.28 27.43
N GLN A 68 -27.66 21.34 27.68
CA GLN A 68 -27.47 20.27 28.64
C GLN A 68 -27.31 18.94 27.86
N TRP A 69 -26.35 18.14 28.30
CA TRP A 69 -26.02 16.87 27.69
C TRP A 69 -26.27 15.72 28.63
N SER A 70 -26.78 14.60 28.12
CA SER A 70 -26.98 13.38 28.88
C SER A 70 -26.86 12.15 27.97
N VAL A 71 -26.55 10.99 28.56
CA VAL A 71 -26.64 9.67 27.93
C VAL A 71 -27.77 8.89 28.60
N ALA A 72 -28.50 8.07 27.84
CA ALA A 72 -29.63 7.31 28.37
C ALA A 72 -29.16 6.17 29.29
N ASP A 73 -27.99 5.56 29.01
CA ASP A 73 -27.40 4.52 29.85
C ASP A 73 -25.97 4.92 30.26
N ALA A 74 -25.83 5.33 31.53
CA ALA A 74 -24.56 5.73 32.12
C ALA A 74 -23.57 4.56 32.31
N GLY A 75 -24.03 3.30 32.23
CA GLY A 75 -23.16 2.12 32.24
C GLY A 75 -22.43 1.92 30.92
N ILE A 76 -23.02 2.35 29.79
CA ILE A 76 -22.42 2.24 28.45
C ILE A 76 -21.47 3.39 28.16
N ALA A 77 -21.83 4.62 28.55
CA ALA A 77 -20.99 5.80 28.34
C ALA A 77 -21.22 6.86 29.41
N SER A 78 -20.21 7.68 29.68
CA SER A 78 -20.33 8.93 30.44
C SER A 78 -20.21 10.13 29.51
N ILE A 79 -20.81 11.26 29.89
CA ILE A 79 -20.73 12.53 29.18
C ILE A 79 -20.49 13.66 30.15
N GLU A 80 -19.49 14.48 29.86
CA GLU A 80 -19.09 15.61 30.69
C GLU A 80 -19.15 16.90 29.88
N GLY A 81 -19.86 17.92 30.39
CA GLY A 81 -19.97 19.19 29.70
C GLY A 81 -18.64 19.95 29.67
N THR A 82 -18.16 20.25 28.46
CA THR A 82 -16.96 21.06 28.23
C THR A 82 -17.29 22.45 27.74
N GLY A 83 -18.55 22.76 27.59
CA GLY A 83 -19.08 24.03 27.11
C GLY A 83 -20.55 23.94 26.70
N SER A 84 -21.13 25.04 26.23
CA SER A 84 -22.54 25.05 25.84
C SER A 84 -22.80 24.23 24.56
N THR A 85 -21.87 24.22 23.59
CA THR A 85 -22.07 23.59 22.26
C THR A 85 -21.29 22.30 22.06
N GLN A 86 -20.54 21.85 23.06
CA GLN A 86 -19.77 20.60 22.98
C GLN A 86 -19.67 19.92 24.34
N SER A 87 -19.44 18.59 24.30
CA SER A 87 -19.27 17.79 25.50
C SER A 87 -18.29 16.64 25.23
N LEU A 88 -17.62 16.15 26.26
CA LEU A 88 -16.71 15.00 26.20
C LEU A 88 -17.49 13.72 26.51
N LEU A 89 -17.58 12.83 25.55
CA LEU A 89 -18.17 11.50 25.66
C LEU A 89 -17.05 10.48 25.86
N LYS A 90 -17.25 9.54 26.79
CA LYS A 90 -16.33 8.43 27.04
C LYS A 90 -17.08 7.11 27.00
N ALA A 91 -16.63 6.19 26.14
CA ALA A 91 -17.18 4.85 26.02
C ALA A 91 -16.68 3.94 27.16
N LEU A 92 -17.59 3.29 27.91
CA LEU A 92 -17.27 2.51 29.12
C LEU A 92 -17.41 1.02 28.92
N THR A 93 -18.57 0.55 28.44
CA THR A 93 -18.86 -0.86 28.21
C THR A 93 -19.55 -1.07 26.87
N PRO A 94 -19.45 -2.27 26.26
CA PRO A 94 -20.12 -2.54 25.00
C PRO A 94 -21.63 -2.46 25.13
N GLY A 95 -22.28 -1.87 24.12
CA GLY A 95 -23.75 -1.73 24.09
C GLY A 95 -24.20 -0.63 23.15
N LYS A 96 -25.50 -0.38 23.15
CA LYS A 96 -26.14 0.72 22.40
C LYS A 96 -26.90 1.62 23.35
N THR A 97 -26.73 2.92 23.20
CA THR A 97 -27.45 3.92 23.98
C THR A 97 -27.71 5.15 23.11
N THR A 98 -28.34 6.17 23.65
CA THR A 98 -28.58 7.45 22.98
C THR A 98 -27.96 8.59 23.77
N ILE A 99 -27.45 9.57 23.02
CA ILE A 99 -26.98 10.84 23.55
C ILE A 99 -28.11 11.83 23.32
N LYS A 100 -28.45 12.58 24.34
CA LYS A 100 -29.43 13.70 24.26
C LYS A 100 -28.71 15.00 24.50
N VAL A 101 -29.03 16.00 23.68
CA VAL A 101 -28.76 17.43 23.93
C VAL A 101 -30.06 18.16 24.00
N GLU A 102 -30.21 19.08 24.96
CA GLU A 102 -31.40 19.89 25.10
C GLU A 102 -31.04 21.30 25.59
N THR A 103 -31.91 22.25 25.30
CA THR A 103 -31.82 23.60 25.86
C THR A 103 -32.22 23.61 27.35
N GLN A 104 -31.73 24.59 28.12
CA GLN A 104 -31.99 24.67 29.55
C GLN A 104 -33.49 24.79 29.90
N ASP A 105 -34.29 25.36 29.00
CA ASP A 105 -35.75 25.46 29.10
C ASP A 105 -36.48 24.17 28.65
N HIS A 106 -35.74 23.12 28.25
CA HIS A 106 -36.23 21.83 27.77
C HIS A 106 -37.13 21.87 26.52
N LYS A 107 -37.22 23.01 25.82
CA LYS A 107 -38.10 23.18 24.66
C LYS A 107 -37.53 22.56 23.40
N LEU A 108 -36.19 22.62 23.21
CA LEU A 108 -35.51 22.06 22.06
C LEU A 108 -34.65 20.90 22.53
N LYS A 109 -34.75 19.77 21.84
CA LYS A 109 -33.94 18.58 22.12
C LYS A 109 -33.60 17.82 20.85
N TYR A 110 -32.47 17.12 20.86
CA TYR A 110 -32.02 16.26 19.78
C TYR A 110 -31.35 15.04 20.35
N TYR A 111 -31.40 13.93 19.59
CA TYR A 111 -30.83 12.67 19.97
C TYR A 111 -29.88 12.16 18.91
N ALA A 112 -28.81 11.47 19.31
CA ALA A 112 -27.90 10.73 18.46
C ALA A 112 -27.71 9.32 19.02
N ASP A 113 -27.54 8.34 18.13
CA ASP A 113 -27.26 6.97 18.51
C ASP A 113 -25.78 6.81 18.85
N LEU A 114 -25.49 6.08 19.92
CA LEU A 114 -24.15 5.67 20.31
C LEU A 114 -24.07 4.15 20.31
N ASN A 115 -23.13 3.60 19.54
CA ASN A 115 -22.78 2.20 19.54
C ASN A 115 -21.36 2.05 20.11
N VAL A 116 -21.21 1.27 21.18
CA VAL A 116 -19.91 0.94 21.80
C VAL A 116 -19.61 -0.52 21.57
N SER A 117 -18.43 -0.82 21.05
CA SER A 117 -17.95 -2.18 20.78
C SER A 117 -16.71 -2.54 21.62
N GLN A 118 -16.49 -3.85 21.85
CA GLN A 118 -15.35 -4.39 22.63
C GLN A 118 -14.12 -4.62 21.75
N GLN A 119 -14.11 -4.17 20.50
CA GLN A 119 -12.98 -4.38 19.63
C GLN A 119 -11.75 -3.60 20.10
N THR A 120 -10.56 -4.17 19.89
CA THR A 120 -9.30 -3.42 20.06
C THR A 120 -9.33 -2.24 19.08
N PRO A 121 -9.20 -1.00 19.56
CA PRO A 121 -9.24 0.15 18.68
C PRO A 121 -8.12 0.08 17.66
N ALA A 122 -8.45 0.19 16.38
CA ALA A 122 -7.43 0.45 15.38
C ALA A 122 -7.03 1.92 15.43
N ILE A 123 -5.75 2.21 15.28
CA ILE A 123 -5.28 3.57 15.02
C ILE A 123 -5.88 4.06 13.71
N ARG A 124 -6.38 5.27 13.68
CA ARG A 124 -7.02 5.89 12.51
C ARG A 124 -6.18 7.05 12.01
N LEU A 125 -5.61 6.90 10.82
CA LEU A 125 -4.81 7.91 10.13
C LEU A 125 -5.61 8.51 8.98
N LEU A 126 -5.79 9.83 8.99
CA LEU A 126 -6.25 10.60 7.82
C LEU A 126 -5.06 11.34 7.22
N THR A 127 -4.86 11.26 5.91
CA THR A 127 -3.91 12.12 5.20
C THR A 127 -4.64 13.07 4.25
N ILE A 128 -4.21 14.30 4.19
CA ILE A 128 -4.75 15.36 3.34
C ILE A 128 -3.62 15.90 2.48
N GLY A 129 -3.70 15.76 1.16
CA GLY A 129 -2.60 16.19 0.33
C GLY A 129 -2.86 16.16 -1.16
N SER A 130 -1.75 16.11 -1.89
CA SER A 130 -1.70 15.80 -3.31
C SER A 130 -1.74 14.28 -3.53
N GLY A 131 -1.67 13.81 -4.78
CA GLY A 131 -1.56 12.38 -5.08
C GLY A 131 -0.35 11.66 -4.42
N ARG A 132 0.61 12.41 -3.86
CA ARG A 132 1.77 11.88 -3.13
C ARG A 132 1.40 11.33 -1.76
N ALA A 133 0.48 11.97 -1.05
CA ALA A 133 -0.04 11.45 0.20
C ALA A 133 -0.59 10.03 0.02
N ASP A 134 -1.33 9.79 -1.07
CA ASP A 134 -1.85 8.46 -1.42
C ASP A 134 -0.73 7.48 -1.82
N ASP A 135 0.31 7.95 -2.50
CA ASP A 135 1.43 7.09 -2.94
C ASP A 135 2.33 6.64 -1.78
N SER A 136 2.43 7.44 -0.71
CA SER A 136 3.21 7.10 0.50
C SER A 136 2.43 6.26 1.52
N ASN A 137 1.09 6.35 1.55
CA ASN A 137 0.22 5.68 2.51
C ASN A 137 -0.61 4.59 1.83
N THR A 138 -0.01 3.44 1.64
CA THR A 138 -0.60 2.29 0.96
C THR A 138 -0.95 1.16 1.93
N ASP A 139 -1.52 0.09 1.41
CA ASP A 139 -1.77 -1.16 2.13
C ASP A 139 -0.49 -1.80 2.71
N MET A 140 0.69 -1.39 2.24
CA MET A 140 1.96 -1.83 2.81
C MET A 140 2.12 -1.40 4.27
N LEU A 141 1.71 -0.18 4.60
CA LEU A 141 1.73 0.31 5.98
C LEU A 141 0.75 -0.47 6.87
N THR A 142 -0.46 -0.80 6.38
CA THR A 142 -1.41 -1.63 7.14
C THR A 142 -0.90 -3.06 7.34
N LYS A 143 -0.17 -3.64 6.36
CA LYS A 143 0.47 -4.96 6.49
C LYS A 143 1.55 -4.97 7.57
N ILE A 144 2.42 -3.95 7.61
CA ILE A 144 3.44 -3.81 8.66
C ILE A 144 2.76 -3.69 10.03
N ALA A 145 1.76 -2.83 10.15
CA ALA A 145 1.03 -2.60 11.39
C ALA A 145 0.31 -3.88 11.87
N SER A 146 -0.35 -4.61 10.98
CA SER A 146 -0.99 -5.89 11.29
C SER A 146 0.01 -6.95 11.76
N ALA A 147 1.15 -7.09 11.07
CA ALA A 147 2.20 -8.05 11.44
C ALA A 147 2.81 -7.79 12.82
N THR A 148 2.63 -6.60 13.36
CA THR A 148 3.13 -6.18 14.68
C THR A 148 2.03 -6.00 15.72
N ASN A 149 0.82 -6.52 15.46
CA ASN A 149 -0.36 -6.40 16.33
C ASN A 149 -0.74 -4.94 16.66
N LYS A 150 -0.56 -4.05 15.72
CA LYS A 150 -0.93 -2.63 15.80
C LYS A 150 -1.94 -2.30 14.69
N PRO A 151 -3.22 -2.69 14.83
CA PRO A 151 -4.20 -2.51 13.77
C PRO A 151 -4.32 -1.04 13.37
N LEU A 152 -4.29 -0.77 12.06
CA LEU A 152 -4.29 0.56 11.47
C LEU A 152 -5.31 0.65 10.34
N VAL A 153 -6.07 1.73 10.32
CA VAL A 153 -6.93 2.15 9.22
C VAL A 153 -6.36 3.43 8.64
N ILE A 154 -6.24 3.50 7.32
CA ILE A 154 -5.75 4.67 6.60
C ILE A 154 -6.89 5.24 5.76
N CYS A 155 -7.02 6.56 5.77
CA CYS A 155 -7.83 7.28 4.82
C CYS A 155 -6.97 8.36 4.16
N ASN A 156 -6.85 8.29 2.83
CA ASN A 156 -6.18 9.32 2.06
C ASN A 156 -7.25 10.17 1.36
N ILE A 157 -7.22 11.49 1.58
CA ILE A 157 -7.99 12.43 0.77
C ILE A 157 -7.02 13.35 0.03
N PHE A 158 -7.20 13.42 -1.28
CA PHE A 158 -6.27 14.15 -2.12
C PHE A 158 -6.96 14.79 -3.33
N THR A 159 -6.33 15.82 -3.84
CA THR A 159 -6.64 16.41 -5.15
C THR A 159 -5.33 16.80 -5.81
N ASP A 160 -5.24 16.61 -7.12
CA ASP A 160 -4.00 16.71 -7.86
C ASP A 160 -3.28 18.05 -7.65
N ASN A 161 -1.99 17.98 -7.31
CA ASN A 161 -1.07 19.09 -7.12
C ASN A 161 -1.53 20.18 -6.14
N ALA A 162 -2.51 19.91 -5.27
CA ALA A 162 -3.00 20.90 -4.31
C ALA A 162 -1.91 21.31 -3.32
N SER A 163 -1.70 22.62 -3.18
CA SER A 163 -0.84 23.25 -2.19
C SER A 163 -1.58 23.53 -0.88
N LEU A 164 -0.86 23.88 0.19
CA LEU A 164 -1.47 24.37 1.43
C LEU A 164 -2.39 25.56 1.19
N LYS A 165 -2.07 26.45 0.23
CA LYS A 165 -2.95 27.53 -0.19
C LYS A 165 -4.28 27.00 -0.71
N ASP A 166 -4.24 25.99 -1.57
CA ASP A 166 -5.43 25.41 -2.18
C ASP A 166 -6.27 24.65 -1.14
N HIS A 167 -5.62 23.89 -0.26
CA HIS A 167 -6.30 23.22 0.84
C HIS A 167 -7.04 24.23 1.75
N LEU A 168 -6.39 25.34 2.14
CA LEU A 168 -7.06 26.38 2.93
C LEU A 168 -8.22 27.04 2.19
N ALA A 169 -8.06 27.29 0.88
CA ALA A 169 -9.14 27.85 0.06
C ALA A 169 -10.32 26.88 -0.05
N ASN A 170 -10.05 25.57 -0.23
CA ASN A 170 -11.08 24.54 -0.28
C ASN A 170 -11.80 24.37 1.07
N ILE A 171 -11.06 24.47 2.18
CA ILE A 171 -11.62 24.49 3.54
C ILE A 171 -12.57 25.67 3.73
N LYS A 172 -12.14 26.90 3.38
CA LYS A 172 -12.94 28.13 3.55
C LYS A 172 -14.19 28.15 2.69
N ASN A 173 -14.13 27.56 1.51
CA ASN A 173 -15.23 27.56 0.55
C ASN A 173 -16.05 26.26 0.55
N GLU A 174 -15.81 25.37 1.51
CA GLU A 174 -16.52 24.08 1.66
C GLU A 174 -16.56 23.25 0.35
N LYS A 175 -15.43 23.23 -0.42
CA LYS A 175 -15.40 22.58 -1.73
C LYS A 175 -15.32 21.06 -1.63
N ALA A 176 -16.17 20.37 -2.38
CA ALA A 176 -16.21 18.92 -2.52
C ALA A 176 -15.36 18.45 -3.72
N VAL A 177 -14.03 18.57 -3.62
CA VAL A 177 -13.09 18.31 -4.73
C VAL A 177 -12.09 17.19 -4.46
N TYR A 178 -12.21 16.52 -3.31
CA TYR A 178 -11.25 15.51 -2.90
C TYR A 178 -11.68 14.10 -3.30
N THR A 179 -10.74 13.34 -3.83
CA THR A 179 -10.84 11.89 -3.87
C THR A 179 -10.60 11.35 -2.47
N TYR A 180 -11.41 10.40 -2.06
CA TYR A 180 -11.34 9.70 -0.79
C TYR A 180 -10.97 8.25 -1.06
N LYS A 181 -9.93 7.75 -0.40
CA LYS A 181 -9.49 6.36 -0.46
C LYS A 181 -9.26 5.84 0.95
N ARG A 182 -10.08 4.88 1.36
CA ARG A 182 -9.96 4.21 2.65
C ARG A 182 -9.33 2.84 2.48
N ILE A 183 -8.34 2.53 3.27
CA ILE A 183 -7.68 1.23 3.37
C ILE A 183 -8.00 0.66 4.75
N ALA A 184 -8.77 -0.42 4.79
CA ALA A 184 -9.12 -1.11 6.02
C ALA A 184 -7.95 -1.93 6.57
N GLN A 185 -8.08 -2.47 7.79
CA GLN A 185 -7.05 -3.28 8.46
C GLN A 185 -6.66 -4.53 7.65
N ASP A 186 -7.60 -5.11 6.91
CA ASP A 186 -7.40 -6.28 6.05
C ASP A 186 -6.85 -5.92 4.66
N GLY A 187 -6.59 -4.62 4.40
CA GLY A 187 -6.13 -4.11 3.12
C GLY A 187 -7.23 -3.83 2.10
N THR A 188 -8.51 -4.06 2.44
CA THR A 188 -9.64 -3.71 1.56
C THR A 188 -9.69 -2.22 1.28
N ILE A 189 -9.82 -1.85 0.01
CA ILE A 189 -9.82 -0.46 -0.46
C ILE A 189 -11.22 -0.04 -0.88
N ASN A 190 -11.67 1.11 -0.36
CA ASN A 190 -12.89 1.79 -0.77
C ASN A 190 -12.56 3.20 -1.28
N ASN A 191 -13.00 3.51 -2.49
CA ASN A 191 -12.77 4.81 -3.14
C ASN A 191 -14.08 5.57 -3.32
N GLN A 192 -14.05 6.87 -3.11
CA GLN A 192 -15.15 7.80 -3.34
C GLN A 192 -14.60 9.12 -3.90
N THR A 193 -15.43 9.92 -4.53
CA THR A 193 -15.08 11.23 -5.08
C THR A 193 -15.95 12.32 -4.49
N GLU A 194 -15.65 13.57 -4.80
CA GLU A 194 -16.44 14.74 -4.41
C GLU A 194 -16.64 14.87 -2.90
N LYS A 195 -15.54 14.73 -2.15
CA LYS A 195 -15.54 14.86 -0.69
C LYS A 195 -15.04 16.23 -0.25
N LYS A 196 -15.58 16.70 0.89
CA LYS A 196 -15.08 17.88 1.61
C LYS A 196 -14.18 17.44 2.75
N ILE A 197 -13.12 18.20 3.01
CA ILE A 197 -12.22 17.93 4.15
C ILE A 197 -13.02 17.87 5.47
N ARG A 198 -13.90 18.84 5.70
CA ARG A 198 -14.68 18.91 6.94
C ARG A 198 -15.51 17.66 7.20
N ASP A 199 -16.22 17.16 6.18
CA ASP A 199 -17.08 15.99 6.32
C ASP A 199 -16.27 14.75 6.72
N ILE A 200 -15.09 14.58 6.11
CA ILE A 200 -14.20 13.45 6.41
C ILE A 200 -13.56 13.58 7.80
N VAL A 201 -13.14 14.78 8.19
CA VAL A 201 -12.59 15.02 9.54
C VAL A 201 -13.62 14.72 10.61
N ASN A 202 -14.88 15.11 10.39
CA ASN A 202 -15.97 14.85 11.34
C ASN A 202 -16.48 13.40 11.33
N GLN A 203 -16.21 12.63 10.27
CA GLN A 203 -16.79 11.30 10.04
C GLN A 203 -16.28 10.25 11.04
N GLU A 204 -15.01 10.35 11.46
CA GLU A 204 -14.36 9.37 12.31
C GLU A 204 -13.54 10.02 13.44
N ASN A 205 -13.30 9.22 14.47
CA ASN A 205 -12.48 9.61 15.63
C ASN A 205 -10.99 9.43 15.32
N TRP A 206 -10.42 10.32 14.48
CA TRP A 206 -9.04 10.23 13.99
C TRP A 206 -8.02 10.37 15.12
N ASP A 207 -7.03 9.49 15.18
CA ASP A 207 -5.89 9.60 16.08
C ASP A 207 -4.83 10.54 15.50
N PHE A 208 -4.67 10.49 14.17
CA PHE A 208 -3.73 11.31 13.43
C PHE A 208 -4.38 11.91 12.19
N ILE A 209 -4.11 13.19 11.95
CA ILE A 209 -4.39 13.83 10.66
C ILE A 209 -3.10 14.42 10.14
N ALA A 210 -2.66 14.00 8.97
CA ALA A 210 -1.47 14.51 8.31
C ALA A 210 -1.85 15.45 7.17
N ILE A 211 -1.06 16.49 6.98
CA ILE A 211 -1.17 17.47 5.89
C ILE A 211 0.16 17.54 5.15
N GLU A 212 0.14 17.70 3.83
CA GLU A 212 1.35 17.93 3.03
C GLU A 212 1.22 19.19 2.16
N GLU A 213 2.36 19.78 1.82
CA GLU A 213 2.48 20.78 0.75
C GLU A 213 2.67 20.08 -0.59
N SER A 214 2.18 20.66 -1.70
CA SER A 214 2.47 20.14 -3.04
C SER A 214 3.99 20.05 -3.27
N THR A 215 4.44 19.01 -3.95
CA THR A 215 5.88 18.78 -4.15
C THR A 215 6.57 19.95 -4.86
N ASP A 216 5.89 20.61 -5.80
CA ASP A 216 6.40 21.80 -6.49
C ASP A 216 6.72 22.96 -5.53
N SER A 217 5.94 23.09 -4.47
CA SER A 217 6.03 24.18 -3.49
C SER A 217 6.66 23.76 -2.16
N ALA A 218 6.91 22.46 -1.97
CA ALA A 218 7.33 21.90 -0.67
C ALA A 218 8.65 22.48 -0.12
N GLY A 219 9.55 22.95 -0.99
CA GLY A 219 10.77 23.65 -0.57
C GLY A 219 10.60 25.16 -0.38
N ILE A 220 9.37 25.69 -0.44
CA ILE A 220 9.08 27.12 -0.31
C ILE A 220 8.46 27.40 1.05
N ALA A 221 9.22 27.95 1.99
CA ALA A 221 8.78 28.21 3.36
C ALA A 221 7.53 29.13 3.47
N TYR A 222 7.26 29.95 2.44
CA TYR A 222 6.11 30.86 2.44
C TYR A 222 4.77 30.15 2.63
N GLY A 223 4.55 29.02 1.95
CA GLY A 223 3.30 28.24 2.06
C GLY A 223 3.04 27.79 3.50
N TYR A 224 4.03 27.20 4.14
CA TYR A 224 3.95 26.78 5.54
C TYR A 224 3.72 27.94 6.51
N ASN A 225 4.43 29.04 6.30
CA ASN A 225 4.33 30.20 7.19
C ASN A 225 2.96 30.86 7.09
N ARG A 226 2.40 30.91 5.88
CA ARG A 226 1.17 31.66 5.62
C ARG A 226 -0.12 30.89 5.84
N TYR A 227 -0.11 29.57 5.60
CA TYR A 227 -1.36 28.79 5.50
C TYR A 227 -1.47 27.66 6.51
N LEU A 228 -0.35 27.05 6.96
CA LEU A 228 -0.38 25.82 7.74
C LEU A 228 -1.12 26.00 9.08
N SER A 229 -0.83 27.06 9.83
CA SER A 229 -1.47 27.28 11.14
C SER A 229 -2.99 27.41 11.06
N ASP A 230 -3.50 28.10 10.02
CA ASP A 230 -4.94 28.23 9.81
C ASP A 230 -5.59 26.86 9.52
N ILE A 231 -4.93 26.02 8.72
CA ILE A 231 -5.39 24.66 8.41
C ILE A 231 -5.40 23.81 9.69
N VAL A 232 -4.28 23.78 10.42
CA VAL A 232 -4.14 23.00 11.67
C VAL A 232 -5.24 23.40 12.68
N ASN A 233 -5.48 24.69 12.87
CA ASN A 233 -6.53 25.17 13.77
C ASN A 233 -7.92 24.69 13.33
N LYS A 234 -8.21 24.69 12.02
CA LYS A 234 -9.49 24.15 11.50
C LYS A 234 -9.60 22.64 11.73
N LEU A 235 -8.55 21.86 11.41
CA LEU A 235 -8.54 20.42 11.62
C LEU A 235 -8.76 20.07 13.11
N ARG A 236 -8.07 20.75 14.02
CA ARG A 236 -8.28 20.57 15.47
C ARG A 236 -9.69 20.95 15.91
N SER A 237 -10.26 22.03 15.36
CA SER A 237 -11.61 22.47 15.72
C SER A 237 -12.70 21.49 15.26
N TRP A 238 -12.45 20.73 14.20
CA TRP A 238 -13.37 19.73 13.65
C TRP A 238 -13.13 18.31 14.18
N GLY A 239 -11.89 18.00 14.56
CA GLY A 239 -11.54 16.69 15.07
C GLY A 239 -12.37 16.31 16.31
N THR A 240 -12.78 15.05 16.37
CA THR A 240 -13.64 14.52 17.45
C THR A 240 -12.84 13.84 18.55
N ASN A 241 -11.59 13.42 18.27
CA ASN A 241 -10.70 12.84 19.26
C ASN A 241 -9.99 13.94 20.06
N PRO A 242 -10.15 14.01 21.39
CA PRO A 242 -9.45 15.01 22.22
C PRO A 242 -7.93 14.84 22.22
N LYS A 243 -7.44 13.67 21.82
CA LYS A 243 -6.00 13.32 21.73
C LYS A 243 -5.47 13.41 20.29
N LEU A 244 -6.24 13.98 19.36
CA LEU A 244 -5.86 14.13 17.97
C LEU A 244 -4.50 14.81 17.84
N LYS A 245 -3.60 14.17 17.07
CA LYS A 245 -2.31 14.73 16.66
C LYS A 245 -2.33 15.13 15.19
N ILE A 246 -1.82 16.32 14.90
CA ILE A 246 -1.66 16.81 13.52
C ILE A 246 -0.21 16.59 13.10
N LEU A 247 -0.02 15.95 11.94
CA LEU A 247 1.28 15.64 11.38
C LEU A 247 1.55 16.48 10.13
N LEU A 248 2.82 16.75 9.86
CA LEU A 248 3.28 17.29 8.59
C LEU A 248 4.01 16.18 7.82
N HIS A 249 3.50 15.81 6.65
CA HIS A 249 4.18 14.89 5.75
C HIS A 249 5.23 15.64 4.93
N GLU A 250 6.48 15.22 5.00
CA GLU A 250 7.56 15.72 4.17
C GLU A 250 7.60 14.96 2.85
N PRO A 251 7.26 15.58 1.72
CA PRO A 251 7.32 14.93 0.42
C PRO A 251 8.77 14.78 -0.07
N TRP A 252 8.99 13.86 -1.01
CA TRP A 252 10.31 13.59 -1.59
C TRP A 252 10.61 14.45 -2.82
N ALA A 253 11.88 14.73 -3.04
CA ALA A 253 12.35 15.42 -4.24
C ALA A 253 12.13 14.57 -5.51
N TYR A 254 11.95 15.22 -6.64
CA TYR A 254 11.87 14.59 -7.96
C TYR A 254 13.13 13.81 -8.33
N ALA A 255 13.04 12.93 -9.33
CA ALA A 255 14.21 12.32 -9.96
C ALA A 255 15.05 13.36 -10.69
N LYS A 256 16.35 13.07 -10.87
CA LYS A 256 17.29 13.96 -11.58
C LYS A 256 16.90 14.20 -13.04
N THR A 257 16.16 13.25 -13.63
CA THR A 257 15.76 13.23 -15.04
C THR A 257 14.41 13.87 -15.31
N THR A 258 13.71 14.32 -14.28
CA THR A 258 12.33 14.80 -14.39
C THR A 258 12.19 16.01 -15.33
N SER A 259 11.08 16.02 -16.07
CA SER A 259 10.63 17.16 -16.88
C SER A 259 9.58 18.03 -16.16
N ALA A 260 9.26 17.74 -14.89
CA ALA A 260 8.26 18.48 -14.13
C ALA A 260 8.62 19.97 -14.05
N THR A 261 7.64 20.84 -14.34
CA THR A 261 7.87 22.31 -14.43
C THR A 261 8.30 22.91 -13.09
N GLY A 262 7.76 22.42 -11.97
CA GLY A 262 8.14 22.86 -10.62
C GLY A 262 9.61 22.61 -10.27
N PHE A 263 10.27 21.67 -10.96
CA PHE A 263 11.69 21.40 -10.74
C PHE A 263 12.62 22.58 -11.09
N ALA A 264 12.16 23.46 -11.99
CA ALA A 264 12.89 24.67 -12.35
C ALA A 264 13.11 25.62 -11.15
N THR A 265 12.21 25.63 -10.18
CA THR A 265 12.33 26.40 -8.93
C THR A 265 13.57 26.01 -8.13
N TYR A 266 14.03 24.79 -8.28
CA TYR A 266 15.21 24.23 -7.61
C TYR A 266 16.41 24.09 -8.56
N GLU A 267 16.46 24.92 -9.62
CA GLU A 267 17.52 24.91 -10.63
C GLU A 267 17.72 23.55 -11.30
N LYS A 268 16.65 22.74 -11.39
CA LYS A 268 16.68 21.36 -11.89
C LYS A 268 17.73 20.48 -11.16
N ASN A 269 17.94 20.75 -9.89
CA ASN A 269 18.88 20.02 -9.04
C ASN A 269 18.15 19.30 -7.91
N GLN A 270 18.20 17.97 -7.91
CA GLN A 270 17.51 17.11 -6.95
C GLN A 270 17.94 17.38 -5.50
N LEU A 271 19.26 17.53 -5.26
CA LEU A 271 19.76 17.75 -3.91
C LEU A 271 19.38 19.15 -3.40
N LYS A 272 19.40 20.17 -4.28
CA LYS A 272 18.87 21.50 -3.93
C LYS A 272 17.39 21.44 -3.57
N MET A 273 16.59 20.69 -4.36
CA MET A 273 15.18 20.50 -4.08
C MET A 273 14.97 19.80 -2.73
N PHE A 274 15.68 18.70 -2.48
CA PHE A 274 15.60 17.99 -1.18
C PHE A 274 15.98 18.92 -0.02
N ASN A 275 17.11 19.62 -0.09
CA ASN A 275 17.57 20.52 0.97
C ASN A 275 16.55 21.64 1.23
N ALA A 276 15.93 22.17 0.19
CA ALA A 276 14.88 23.19 0.33
C ALA A 276 13.64 22.62 1.04
N ILE A 277 13.18 21.41 0.67
CA ILE A 277 12.06 20.73 1.31
C ILE A 277 12.36 20.47 2.78
N ALA A 278 13.50 19.86 3.08
CA ALA A 278 13.92 19.56 4.44
C ALA A 278 14.02 20.83 5.31
N THR A 279 14.58 21.92 4.78
CA THR A 279 14.67 23.20 5.48
C THR A 279 13.29 23.81 5.74
N ALA A 280 12.39 23.75 4.76
CA ALA A 280 11.05 24.34 4.90
C ALA A 280 10.18 23.54 5.89
N THR A 281 10.27 22.22 5.88
CA THR A 281 9.56 21.35 6.85
C THR A 281 10.11 21.50 8.26
N GLU A 282 11.42 21.62 8.45
CA GLU A 282 12.02 21.91 9.76
C GLU A 282 11.52 23.24 10.32
N ALA A 283 11.52 24.29 9.51
CA ALA A 283 11.00 25.60 9.94
C ALA A 283 9.51 25.59 10.29
N ALA A 284 8.77 24.58 9.83
CA ALA A 284 7.34 24.43 10.07
C ALA A 284 6.99 23.48 11.23
N LYS A 285 7.94 22.75 11.78
CA LYS A 285 7.70 21.65 12.75
C LYS A 285 6.93 22.07 14.00
N ASP A 286 7.14 23.29 14.50
CA ASP A 286 6.49 23.79 15.71
C ASP A 286 4.99 24.13 15.50
N LYS A 287 4.50 24.06 14.26
CA LYS A 287 3.08 24.28 13.91
C LYS A 287 2.26 22.99 13.99
N VAL A 288 2.89 21.85 14.14
CA VAL A 288 2.31 20.51 14.13
C VAL A 288 2.83 19.67 15.30
N ASP A 289 2.25 18.49 15.55
CA ASP A 289 2.72 17.64 16.66
C ASP A 289 3.94 16.80 16.29
N LYS A 290 4.05 16.37 15.02
CA LYS A 290 5.19 15.61 14.48
C LYS A 290 5.38 15.88 12.98
N VAL A 291 6.58 15.68 12.49
CA VAL A 291 6.91 15.59 11.07
C VAL A 291 7.12 14.12 10.69
N VAL A 292 6.63 13.70 9.53
CA VAL A 292 6.88 12.37 8.95
C VAL A 292 7.90 12.54 7.84
N PRO A 293 9.19 12.20 8.05
CA PRO A 293 10.29 12.58 7.16
C PRO A 293 10.48 11.61 5.99
N VAL A 294 9.39 11.38 5.20
CA VAL A 294 9.45 10.46 4.05
C VAL A 294 10.43 10.95 3.00
N GLY A 295 10.47 12.26 2.73
CA GLY A 295 11.42 12.84 1.77
C GLY A 295 12.87 12.56 2.13
N THR A 296 13.21 12.72 3.42
CA THR A 296 14.54 12.38 3.94
C THR A 296 14.83 10.89 3.83
N ALA A 297 13.86 10.02 4.15
CA ALA A 297 14.03 8.57 4.05
C ALA A 297 14.26 8.10 2.60
N ILE A 298 13.53 8.66 1.65
CA ILE A 298 13.74 8.40 0.22
C ILE A 298 15.12 8.91 -0.24
N GLN A 299 15.54 10.10 0.24
CA GLN A 299 16.86 10.62 -0.10
C GLN A 299 17.99 9.75 0.48
N ASN A 300 17.83 9.20 1.69
CA ASN A 300 18.74 8.21 2.25
C ASN A 300 18.80 6.95 1.36
N GLY A 301 17.64 6.41 0.94
CA GLY A 301 17.57 5.27 0.02
C GLY A 301 18.32 5.50 -1.29
N ARG A 302 18.28 6.71 -1.84
CA ARG A 302 19.04 7.11 -3.05
C ARG A 302 20.55 7.03 -2.89
N THR A 303 21.07 7.12 -1.69
CA THR A 303 22.53 7.02 -1.45
C THR A 303 23.02 5.58 -1.54
N SER A 304 22.15 4.60 -1.58
CA SER A 304 22.46 3.18 -1.76
C SER A 304 22.57 2.81 -3.26
N TYR A 305 22.79 1.52 -3.53
CA TYR A 305 22.78 1.00 -4.90
C TYR A 305 21.42 1.13 -5.60
N TRP A 306 20.33 1.34 -4.84
CA TRP A 306 19.00 1.59 -5.42
C TRP A 306 18.94 2.90 -6.21
N ALA A 307 19.71 3.90 -5.82
CA ALA A 307 19.73 5.20 -6.48
C ALA A 307 18.31 5.70 -6.83
N GLU A 308 17.99 5.93 -8.11
CA GLU A 308 16.66 6.38 -8.54
C GLU A 308 15.62 5.24 -8.61
N GLU A 309 16.00 3.98 -8.38
CA GLU A 309 15.05 2.84 -8.32
C GLU A 309 14.10 2.91 -7.11
N VAL A 310 14.28 3.88 -6.21
CA VAL A 310 13.30 4.23 -5.18
C VAL A 310 12.04 4.88 -5.78
N LEU A 311 12.09 5.34 -7.04
CA LEU A 311 10.96 5.84 -7.81
C LEU A 311 10.64 4.88 -8.96
N ARG A 312 9.35 4.77 -9.36
CA ARG A 312 8.91 3.99 -10.54
C ARG A 312 8.89 4.82 -11.83
N ASP A 313 8.85 6.10 -11.66
CA ASP A 313 8.93 7.13 -12.69
C ASP A 313 9.65 8.34 -12.07
N ASP A 314 9.71 9.44 -12.76
CA ASP A 314 10.42 10.63 -12.26
C ASP A 314 9.82 11.26 -11.00
N ILE A 315 8.66 10.77 -10.56
CA ILE A 315 7.79 11.44 -9.60
C ILE A 315 7.33 10.53 -8.47
N ASN A 316 6.82 9.34 -8.81
CA ASN A 316 6.11 8.47 -7.88
C ASN A 316 7.02 7.39 -7.29
N LEU A 317 6.68 6.92 -6.09
CA LEU A 317 7.45 5.89 -5.40
C LEU A 317 7.40 4.54 -6.14
N ASN A 318 8.53 3.85 -6.20
CA ASN A 318 8.56 2.47 -6.66
C ASN A 318 7.69 1.60 -5.75
N MET A 319 6.96 0.67 -6.35
CA MET A 319 5.96 -0.15 -5.67
C MET A 319 6.54 -1.03 -4.56
N ASN A 320 7.79 -1.46 -4.69
CA ASN A 320 8.45 -2.36 -3.75
C ASN A 320 9.45 -1.64 -2.83
N THR A 321 10.31 -0.79 -3.39
CA THR A 321 11.40 -0.14 -2.66
C THR A 321 10.95 1.17 -2.00
N GLY A 322 10.50 2.15 -2.80
CA GLY A 322 10.13 3.48 -2.30
C GLY A 322 8.93 3.47 -1.37
N ARG A 323 7.86 2.74 -1.73
CA ARG A 323 6.68 2.60 -0.86
C ARG A 323 6.99 1.87 0.45
N TYR A 324 7.94 0.93 0.42
CA TYR A 324 8.35 0.25 1.65
C TYR A 324 9.12 1.18 2.58
N ILE A 325 10.07 1.95 2.06
CA ILE A 325 10.76 3.01 2.84
C ILE A 325 9.73 3.97 3.44
N ALA A 326 8.79 4.47 2.64
CA ALA A 326 7.74 5.36 3.11
C ALA A 326 6.89 4.72 4.23
N ALA A 327 6.41 3.48 4.02
CA ALA A 327 5.60 2.77 5.01
C ALA A 327 6.35 2.54 6.33
N LEU A 328 7.64 2.19 6.29
CA LEU A 328 8.48 2.08 7.48
C LEU A 328 8.65 3.43 8.20
N THR A 329 8.83 4.52 7.46
CA THR A 329 8.96 5.87 8.02
C THR A 329 7.66 6.31 8.70
N TRP A 330 6.51 6.08 8.06
CA TRP A 330 5.21 6.29 8.67
C TRP A 330 5.03 5.45 9.93
N TYR A 331 5.34 4.15 9.85
CA TYR A 331 5.21 3.25 10.98
C TYR A 331 6.07 3.72 12.18
N ALA A 332 7.34 4.04 11.94
CA ALA A 332 8.23 4.55 12.99
C ALA A 332 7.68 5.83 13.64
N THR A 333 7.15 6.76 12.84
CA THR A 333 6.63 8.05 13.34
C THR A 333 5.31 7.91 14.08
N LEU A 334 4.38 7.07 13.60
CA LEU A 334 3.06 6.88 14.22
C LEU A 334 3.16 6.15 15.56
N PHE A 335 4.02 5.13 15.64
CA PHE A 335 4.09 4.24 16.81
C PHE A 335 5.28 4.49 17.71
N ASP A 336 6.15 5.47 17.40
CA ASP A 336 7.40 5.76 18.09
C ASP A 336 8.28 4.50 18.25
N MET A 337 8.43 3.74 17.13
CA MET A 337 9.11 2.44 17.11
C MET A 337 10.37 2.46 16.27
N ASP A 338 11.39 1.77 16.72
CA ASP A 338 12.59 1.50 15.93
C ASP A 338 12.30 0.43 14.88
N VAL A 339 12.27 0.85 13.60
CA VAL A 339 11.98 -0.05 12.48
C VAL A 339 13.15 -0.93 12.07
N SER A 340 14.36 -0.65 12.53
CA SER A 340 15.54 -1.49 12.28
C SER A 340 15.40 -2.89 12.91
N THR A 341 14.65 -2.98 14.01
CA THR A 341 14.41 -4.20 14.78
C THR A 341 13.15 -4.96 14.40
N LEU A 342 12.33 -4.43 13.46
CA LEU A 342 11.09 -5.09 13.05
C LEU A 342 11.36 -6.47 12.44
N SER A 343 10.56 -7.46 12.84
CA SER A 343 10.60 -8.80 12.24
C SER A 343 9.94 -8.85 10.86
N TYR A 344 9.02 -7.92 10.55
CA TYR A 344 8.38 -7.86 9.24
C TYR A 344 9.41 -7.67 8.14
N LEU A 345 9.27 -8.47 7.07
CA LEU A 345 10.03 -8.36 5.84
C LEU A 345 9.06 -8.22 4.67
N GLN A 346 9.35 -7.28 3.78
CA GLN A 346 8.60 -7.13 2.53
C GLN A 346 8.91 -8.33 1.63
N PRO A 347 7.91 -9.17 1.29
CA PRO A 347 8.16 -10.45 0.61
C PRO A 347 8.81 -10.34 -0.78
N SER A 348 8.64 -9.20 -1.46
CA SER A 348 9.24 -8.95 -2.79
C SER A 348 10.68 -8.48 -2.76
N LEU A 349 11.29 -8.34 -1.57
CA LEU A 349 12.65 -7.83 -1.38
C LEU A 349 13.53 -8.88 -0.72
N SER A 350 14.83 -8.90 -1.06
CA SER A 350 15.82 -9.72 -0.37
C SER A 350 15.97 -9.33 1.10
N ALA A 351 16.61 -10.16 1.91
CA ALA A 351 16.92 -9.81 3.31
C ALA A 351 17.79 -8.54 3.39
N TYR A 352 18.76 -8.41 2.48
CA TYR A 352 19.63 -7.26 2.37
C TYR A 352 18.85 -5.99 2.00
N ASP A 353 17.93 -6.07 1.04
CA ASP A 353 17.07 -4.95 0.64
C ASP A 353 16.10 -4.53 1.74
N ASN A 354 15.57 -5.50 2.48
CA ASN A 354 14.76 -5.24 3.67
C ASN A 354 15.55 -4.46 4.73
N LYS A 355 16.82 -4.87 4.98
CA LYS A 355 17.71 -4.17 5.92
C LYS A 355 18.02 -2.75 5.41
N LEU A 356 18.30 -2.57 4.12
CA LEU A 356 18.51 -1.26 3.50
C LEU A 356 17.31 -0.34 3.74
N ALA A 357 16.09 -0.78 3.40
CA ALA A 357 14.88 0.02 3.58
C ALA A 357 14.66 0.45 5.03
N LYS A 358 14.85 -0.49 5.98
CA LYS A 358 14.74 -0.22 7.41
C LYS A 358 15.79 0.79 7.88
N THR A 359 17.02 0.66 7.41
CA THR A 359 18.11 1.59 7.74
C THR A 359 17.81 2.99 7.18
N ALA A 360 17.34 3.10 5.93
CA ALA A 360 16.96 4.38 5.31
C ALA A 360 15.86 5.10 6.10
N ALA A 361 14.81 4.36 6.48
CA ALA A 361 13.68 4.90 7.22
C ALA A 361 14.07 5.29 8.65
N GLN A 362 14.78 4.41 9.37
CA GLN A 362 15.19 4.69 10.75
C GLN A 362 16.14 5.88 10.85
N ALA A 363 17.09 5.97 9.92
CA ALA A 363 18.01 7.11 9.86
C ALA A 363 17.28 8.44 9.65
N ALA A 364 16.23 8.45 8.81
CA ALA A 364 15.44 9.66 8.57
C ALA A 364 14.63 10.09 9.81
N VAL A 365 14.07 9.15 10.55
CA VAL A 365 13.33 9.47 11.79
C VAL A 365 14.27 9.96 12.88
N THR A 366 15.50 9.43 12.94
CA THR A 366 16.51 9.82 13.93
C THR A 366 17.14 11.17 13.59
N ASN A 367 17.44 11.41 12.31
CA ASN A 367 18.12 12.60 11.82
C ASN A 367 17.30 13.23 10.67
N MET A 368 16.14 13.77 11.02
CA MET A 368 15.31 14.48 10.03
C MET A 368 16.14 15.57 9.35
N GLN A 369 15.91 15.79 8.06
CA GLN A 369 16.52 16.82 7.22
C GLN A 369 18.01 16.65 6.89
N VAL A 370 18.65 15.61 7.39
CA VAL A 370 20.05 15.31 7.09
C VAL A 370 20.12 14.02 6.30
N VAL A 371 20.73 14.08 5.11
CA VAL A 371 20.99 12.88 4.32
C VAL A 371 21.95 11.98 5.09
N THR A 372 21.53 10.75 5.35
CA THR A 372 22.41 9.70 5.87
C THR A 372 22.92 8.87 4.71
N GLU A 373 24.22 8.89 4.48
CA GLU A 373 24.87 8.04 3.48
C GLU A 373 24.83 6.57 3.92
N LEU A 374 24.17 5.72 3.14
CA LEU A 374 24.07 4.29 3.40
C LEU A 374 25.29 3.55 2.84
N THR A 375 26.45 3.75 3.49
CA THR A 375 27.76 3.25 3.02
C THR A 375 27.80 1.72 2.89
N ASP A 376 27.12 0.99 3.77
CA ASP A 376 27.07 -0.47 3.76
C ASP A 376 26.20 -1.03 2.62
N PHE A 377 25.50 -0.17 1.88
CA PHE A 377 24.55 -0.53 0.83
C PHE A 377 24.90 0.11 -0.53
N LYS A 378 26.18 0.41 -0.79
CA LYS A 378 26.61 0.99 -2.08
C LYS A 378 26.55 -0.02 -3.21
N ASP A 379 26.76 -1.28 -2.91
CA ASP A 379 26.67 -2.39 -3.85
C ASP A 379 25.50 -3.29 -3.49
N LYS A 380 25.06 -4.09 -4.48
CA LYS A 380 24.05 -5.11 -4.27
C LYS A 380 24.66 -6.27 -3.48
N GLY A 381 24.47 -6.24 -2.18
CA GLY A 381 25.00 -7.27 -1.28
C GLY A 381 24.45 -8.67 -1.59
N PRO A 382 25.21 -9.72 -1.26
CA PRO A 382 24.72 -11.07 -1.35
C PRO A 382 23.62 -11.32 -0.33
N ASN A 383 22.67 -12.15 -0.68
CA ASN A 383 21.69 -12.67 0.27
C ASN A 383 22.40 -13.61 1.28
N GLU A 384 22.12 -13.45 2.56
CA GLU A 384 22.63 -14.31 3.64
C GLU A 384 21.72 -15.52 3.92
N PHE A 385 20.64 -15.68 3.16
CA PHE A 385 19.67 -16.75 3.38
C PHE A 385 20.32 -18.13 3.18
N ILE A 386 20.11 -19.02 4.14
CA ILE A 386 20.58 -20.40 4.09
C ILE A 386 19.43 -21.30 3.60
N LEU A 387 19.51 -21.71 2.33
CA LEU A 387 18.54 -22.65 1.77
C LEU A 387 18.65 -24.01 2.49
N LYS A 388 17.54 -24.49 3.04
CA LYS A 388 17.44 -25.78 3.74
C LYS A 388 16.55 -26.78 3.02
N CYS A 389 15.57 -26.30 2.28
CA CYS A 389 14.61 -27.09 1.54
C CYS A 389 14.68 -26.79 0.05
N PRO A 390 14.32 -27.72 -0.85
CA PRO A 390 14.33 -27.49 -2.29
C PRO A 390 13.39 -26.35 -2.72
N ILE A 391 13.76 -25.65 -3.79
CA ILE A 391 12.89 -24.74 -4.52
C ILE A 391 12.45 -25.45 -5.80
N TYR A 392 11.15 -25.51 -6.06
CA TYR A 392 10.58 -26.07 -7.26
C TYR A 392 10.06 -24.94 -8.15
N ILE A 393 10.37 -24.98 -9.44
CA ILE A 393 9.96 -23.99 -10.42
C ILE A 393 9.30 -24.69 -11.60
N ASP A 394 8.16 -24.21 -12.00
CA ASP A 394 7.38 -24.68 -13.15
C ASP A 394 7.41 -23.61 -14.25
N PHE A 395 7.63 -24.03 -15.51
CA PHE A 395 7.80 -23.15 -16.66
C PHE A 395 6.68 -23.36 -17.68
N GLY A 396 5.71 -22.46 -17.72
CA GLY A 396 4.60 -22.48 -18.67
C GLY A 396 3.34 -21.85 -18.12
N THR A 397 2.26 -21.91 -18.88
CA THR A 397 1.00 -21.25 -18.53
C THR A 397 0.11 -22.03 -17.56
N LEU A 398 0.31 -23.35 -17.48
CA LEU A 398 -0.44 -24.23 -16.60
C LEU A 398 0.18 -24.14 -15.21
N GLU A 399 -0.61 -23.69 -14.24
CA GLU A 399 -0.10 -23.52 -12.88
C GLU A 399 -0.02 -24.86 -12.14
N SER A 400 1.16 -25.18 -11.67
CA SER A 400 1.37 -26.29 -10.75
C SER A 400 1.04 -25.92 -9.31
N PRO A 401 0.46 -26.84 -8.52
CA PRO A 401 0.20 -26.59 -7.11
C PRO A 401 1.51 -26.43 -6.30
N ALA A 402 1.38 -25.92 -5.07
CA ALA A 402 2.53 -25.91 -4.16
C ALA A 402 3.18 -27.31 -4.10
N PRO A 403 4.52 -27.39 -4.02
CA PRO A 403 5.44 -26.29 -3.71
C PRO A 403 6.04 -25.57 -4.93
N PHE A 404 5.41 -25.59 -6.08
CA PHE A 404 5.97 -25.00 -7.30
C PHE A 404 5.81 -23.48 -7.34
N ASN A 405 6.86 -22.76 -7.74
CA ASN A 405 6.85 -21.37 -8.13
C ASN A 405 6.59 -21.31 -9.64
N ASN A 406 5.48 -20.71 -10.07
CA ASN A 406 5.04 -20.76 -11.47
C ASN A 406 5.58 -19.58 -12.29
N TYR A 407 6.42 -19.85 -13.31
CA TYR A 407 6.91 -18.86 -14.26
C TYR A 407 6.09 -18.93 -15.54
N LYS A 408 5.00 -18.16 -15.60
CA LYS A 408 3.91 -18.35 -16.57
C LYS A 408 4.28 -18.08 -18.03
N HIS A 409 5.20 -17.17 -18.31
CA HIS A 409 5.70 -16.92 -19.67
C HIS A 409 7.03 -16.17 -19.66
N SER A 410 7.84 -16.38 -20.72
CA SER A 410 9.22 -15.91 -20.80
C SER A 410 9.41 -14.38 -20.87
N LYS A 411 8.35 -13.62 -21.09
CA LYS A 411 8.32 -12.14 -21.01
C LYS A 411 7.65 -11.61 -19.73
N ALA A 412 7.25 -12.49 -18.80
CA ALA A 412 6.74 -12.04 -17.53
C ALA A 412 7.81 -11.28 -16.76
N ALA A 413 7.36 -10.47 -15.80
CA ALA A 413 8.27 -9.92 -14.80
C ALA A 413 9.06 -11.05 -14.12
N PRO A 414 10.31 -10.82 -13.72
CA PRO A 414 11.08 -11.80 -12.97
C PRO A 414 10.30 -12.34 -11.77
N LEU A 415 10.44 -13.63 -11.50
CA LEU A 415 10.02 -14.16 -10.21
C LEU A 415 10.92 -13.57 -9.14
N VAL A 416 10.33 -13.02 -8.13
CA VAL A 416 11.04 -12.50 -6.95
C VAL A 416 10.61 -13.29 -5.73
N ASN A 417 11.52 -13.49 -4.80
CA ASN A 417 11.21 -14.15 -3.55
C ASN A 417 10.66 -15.58 -3.73
N LEU A 418 11.39 -16.44 -4.45
CA LEU A 418 11.02 -17.84 -4.61
C LEU A 418 10.78 -18.50 -3.26
N LEU A 419 9.72 -19.30 -3.15
CA LEU A 419 9.40 -20.09 -1.97
C LEU A 419 10.11 -21.45 -2.04
N ASP A 420 10.65 -21.91 -0.91
CA ASP A 420 11.12 -23.27 -0.77
C ASP A 420 9.94 -24.26 -0.58
N SER A 421 10.21 -25.56 -0.60
CA SER A 421 9.17 -26.59 -0.49
C SER A 421 8.48 -26.63 0.87
N ALA A 422 8.98 -25.92 1.87
CA ALA A 422 8.32 -25.73 3.16
C ALA A 422 7.49 -24.42 3.22
N GLY A 423 7.44 -23.67 2.11
CA GLY A 423 6.72 -22.39 2.01
C GLY A 423 7.49 -21.19 2.57
N ASN A 424 8.77 -21.32 2.88
CA ASN A 424 9.57 -20.21 3.37
C ASN A 424 10.08 -19.35 2.21
N SER A 425 10.11 -18.03 2.43
CA SER A 425 10.73 -17.07 1.53
C SER A 425 12.26 -17.28 1.49
N THR A 426 12.81 -17.44 0.28
CA THR A 426 14.28 -17.58 0.08
C THR A 426 14.94 -16.26 -0.33
N TYR A 427 14.15 -15.27 -0.71
CA TYR A 427 14.59 -14.02 -1.36
C TYR A 427 15.28 -14.23 -2.72
N PHE A 428 15.39 -15.45 -3.22
CA PHE A 428 15.96 -15.72 -4.54
C PHE A 428 15.04 -15.14 -5.62
N GLY A 429 15.64 -14.62 -6.67
CA GLY A 429 14.93 -14.13 -7.86
C GLY A 429 15.36 -14.90 -9.11
N LEU A 430 14.43 -15.15 -10.04
CA LEU A 430 14.69 -15.76 -11.32
C LEU A 430 14.17 -14.88 -12.46
N ALA A 431 15.07 -14.49 -13.37
CA ALA A 431 14.74 -13.68 -14.54
C ALA A 431 15.15 -14.39 -15.84
N VAL A 432 14.33 -14.26 -16.89
CA VAL A 432 14.74 -14.60 -18.26
C VAL A 432 15.64 -13.49 -18.78
N THR A 433 16.85 -13.84 -19.23
CA THR A 433 17.86 -12.89 -19.77
C THR A 433 18.05 -13.01 -21.26
N SER A 434 17.73 -14.16 -21.86
CA SER A 434 17.64 -14.34 -23.30
C SER A 434 16.31 -14.97 -23.67
N ARG A 435 15.77 -14.51 -24.78
CA ARG A 435 14.41 -14.84 -25.22
C ARG A 435 14.26 -16.29 -25.60
N PHE A 436 13.13 -16.88 -25.20
CA PHE A 436 12.62 -18.15 -25.69
C PHE A 436 11.77 -17.96 -26.95
N THR A 437 11.50 -19.05 -27.69
CA THR A 437 10.67 -19.03 -28.88
C THR A 437 9.23 -18.62 -28.57
N LEU A 438 8.57 -17.93 -29.51
CA LEU A 438 7.14 -17.61 -29.42
C LEU A 438 6.25 -18.84 -29.71
N PRO A 439 5.10 -18.99 -29.02
CA PRO A 439 4.51 -18.00 -28.14
C PRO A 439 5.25 -17.88 -26.82
N ASP A 440 5.36 -16.65 -26.29
CA ASP A 440 6.05 -16.38 -25.02
C ASP A 440 5.45 -17.13 -23.82
N LYS A 441 4.27 -17.69 -24.00
CA LYS A 441 3.52 -18.51 -23.04
C LYS A 441 4.06 -19.95 -22.95
N GLY A 442 5.08 -20.29 -23.73
CA GLY A 442 5.55 -21.67 -23.85
C GLY A 442 4.67 -22.53 -24.74
N LEU A 443 5.02 -23.78 -24.84
CA LEU A 443 4.34 -24.78 -25.64
C LEU A 443 3.62 -25.77 -24.72
N VAL A 444 2.33 -25.98 -24.95
CA VAL A 444 1.53 -27.00 -24.26
C VAL A 444 1.48 -28.25 -25.15
N ARG A 445 1.85 -29.39 -24.59
CA ARG A 445 1.80 -30.69 -25.26
C ARG A 445 0.97 -31.67 -24.44
N PRO A 446 0.48 -32.77 -25.03
CA PRO A 446 -0.22 -33.80 -24.28
C PRO A 446 0.56 -34.27 -23.06
N THR A 447 -0.16 -34.46 -21.96
CA THR A 447 0.43 -34.91 -20.69
C THR A 447 1.10 -36.26 -20.84
N LEU A 448 2.38 -36.35 -20.48
CA LEU A 448 3.10 -37.60 -20.33
C LEU A 448 3.03 -38.02 -18.85
N THR A 449 2.74 -39.30 -18.60
CA THR A 449 2.82 -39.84 -17.24
C THR A 449 4.29 -39.87 -16.81
N ASN A 450 4.65 -39.22 -15.71
CA ASN A 450 6.00 -39.22 -15.18
C ASN A 450 6.10 -40.07 -13.91
N THR A 451 7.31 -40.58 -13.65
CA THR A 451 7.63 -41.34 -12.44
C THR A 451 8.40 -40.55 -11.41
N LEU A 452 8.58 -39.23 -11.65
CA LEU A 452 9.29 -38.30 -10.76
C LEU A 452 8.41 -37.71 -9.68
N GLY A 453 7.09 -37.98 -9.70
CA GLY A 453 6.14 -37.44 -8.76
C GLY A 453 5.75 -35.98 -9.04
N PHE A 454 6.06 -35.44 -10.22
CA PHE A 454 5.63 -34.08 -10.60
C PHE A 454 4.15 -34.05 -10.96
N PRO A 455 3.44 -32.94 -10.66
CA PRO A 455 2.08 -32.76 -11.14
C PRO A 455 2.06 -32.72 -12.67
N SER A 456 0.95 -33.13 -13.27
CA SER A 456 0.81 -33.15 -14.74
C SER A 456 1.04 -31.77 -15.36
N THR A 457 0.66 -30.70 -14.68
CA THR A 457 0.88 -29.31 -15.09
C THR A 457 2.37 -29.00 -15.31
N ALA A 458 3.26 -29.42 -14.39
CA ALA A 458 4.70 -29.23 -14.53
C ALA A 458 5.35 -30.13 -15.60
N CYS A 459 4.57 -30.98 -16.28
CA CYS A 459 5.07 -31.87 -17.34
C CYS A 459 4.47 -31.58 -18.71
N THR A 460 3.34 -30.83 -18.75
CA THR A 460 2.53 -30.68 -19.95
C THR A 460 2.95 -29.44 -20.76
N ASP A 461 3.41 -28.40 -20.12
CA ASP A 461 3.88 -27.19 -20.78
C ASP A 461 5.35 -26.88 -20.45
N MET A 462 5.95 -25.98 -21.20
CA MET A 462 7.38 -25.76 -21.16
C MET A 462 7.77 -24.41 -21.78
N PHE A 463 8.90 -23.86 -21.37
CA PHE A 463 9.62 -22.89 -22.19
C PHE A 463 10.50 -23.64 -23.18
N PHE A 464 10.57 -23.22 -24.45
CA PHE A 464 11.32 -23.87 -25.49
C PHE A 464 12.03 -22.90 -26.44
N CYS A 465 13.06 -23.39 -27.12
CA CYS A 465 13.72 -22.67 -28.20
C CYS A 465 13.79 -23.53 -29.47
N ASP A 466 13.52 -22.89 -30.62
CA ASP A 466 13.82 -23.41 -31.95
C ASP A 466 15.27 -23.07 -32.32
N SER A 467 16.26 -23.82 -31.78
CA SER A 467 17.66 -23.46 -31.83
C SER A 467 18.22 -23.24 -33.25
N LYS A 468 17.68 -23.94 -34.24
CA LYS A 468 18.07 -23.80 -35.66
C LYS A 468 17.25 -22.75 -36.40
N LYS A 469 16.33 -22.03 -35.71
CA LYS A 469 15.43 -21.02 -36.31
C LYS A 469 15.52 -19.64 -35.66
N GLY A 470 16.70 -19.26 -35.20
CA GLY A 470 16.95 -17.93 -34.67
C GLY A 470 16.82 -17.79 -33.16
N PHE A 471 16.59 -18.89 -32.43
CA PHE A 471 16.59 -18.94 -30.97
C PHE A 471 17.61 -19.94 -30.47
N PRO A 472 18.92 -19.69 -30.65
CA PRO A 472 19.97 -20.71 -30.42
C PRO A 472 20.05 -21.13 -28.95
N LYS A 473 19.60 -20.28 -28.02
CA LYS A 473 19.64 -20.56 -26.59
C LYS A 473 18.56 -19.78 -25.83
N GLY A 474 18.15 -20.32 -24.69
CA GLY A 474 17.38 -19.64 -23.66
C GLY A 474 18.24 -19.45 -22.43
N THR A 475 18.15 -18.29 -21.77
CA THR A 475 18.96 -18.04 -20.58
C THR A 475 18.15 -17.45 -19.44
N PHE A 476 18.53 -17.85 -18.22
CA PHE A 476 18.03 -17.30 -16.98
C PHE A 476 19.16 -16.73 -16.14
N LYS A 477 18.83 -15.78 -15.28
CA LYS A 477 19.68 -15.35 -14.18
C LYS A 477 18.96 -15.62 -12.86
N LEU A 478 19.58 -16.41 -12.03
CA LEU A 478 19.21 -16.59 -10.63
C LEU A 478 20.00 -15.56 -9.81
N SER A 479 19.34 -14.87 -8.88
CA SER A 479 19.93 -13.77 -8.12
C SER A 479 19.58 -13.86 -6.64
N TYR A 480 20.33 -13.12 -5.84
CA TYR A 480 20.22 -13.06 -4.38
C TYR A 480 20.58 -14.37 -3.66
N LEU A 481 21.44 -15.20 -4.26
CA LEU A 481 21.95 -16.38 -3.60
C LEU A 481 23.01 -16.01 -2.55
N ASN A 482 23.10 -16.85 -1.52
CA ASN A 482 24.21 -16.75 -0.57
C ASN A 482 25.51 -17.19 -1.25
N LYS A 483 26.45 -16.26 -1.42
CA LYS A 483 27.73 -16.48 -2.12
C LYS A 483 28.67 -17.47 -1.43
N ASP A 484 28.44 -17.72 -0.13
CA ASP A 484 29.29 -18.59 0.69
C ASP A 484 28.79 -20.05 0.69
N LEU A 485 27.67 -20.31 -0.03
CA LEU A 485 27.07 -21.63 -0.17
C LEU A 485 27.21 -22.16 -1.59
N LYS A 486 27.00 -23.47 -1.75
CA LYS A 486 26.89 -24.14 -3.05
C LYS A 486 25.49 -24.65 -3.26
N TYR A 487 25.10 -24.73 -4.53
CA TYR A 487 23.77 -25.13 -4.94
C TYR A 487 23.85 -26.24 -6.00
N SER A 488 22.83 -27.10 -5.99
CA SER A 488 22.66 -28.16 -6.99
C SER A 488 21.36 -27.93 -7.75
N PHE A 489 21.39 -28.24 -9.05
CA PHE A 489 20.32 -27.97 -10.00
C PHE A 489 19.87 -29.27 -10.65
N TYR A 490 18.55 -29.46 -10.74
CA TYR A 490 17.92 -30.59 -11.39
C TYR A 490 16.94 -30.02 -12.43
N PHE A 491 17.17 -30.41 -13.71
CA PHE A 491 16.38 -29.91 -14.83
C PHE A 491 15.52 -31.03 -15.40
N TYR A 492 14.25 -30.81 -15.47
CA TYR A 492 13.31 -31.68 -16.16
C TYR A 492 12.88 -31.02 -17.47
N GLY A 493 13.08 -31.72 -18.55
CA GLY A 493 12.65 -31.37 -19.90
C GLY A 493 12.01 -32.59 -20.56
N SER A 494 10.79 -32.37 -21.09
CA SER A 494 10.05 -33.41 -21.82
C SER A 494 9.23 -32.75 -22.92
N ILE A 495 9.36 -33.28 -24.13
CA ILE A 495 8.56 -32.83 -25.27
C ILE A 495 8.06 -34.06 -26.03
N ASN A 496 6.77 -34.06 -26.40
CA ASN A 496 6.19 -35.08 -27.26
C ASN A 496 6.66 -34.83 -28.70
N ASP A 497 7.91 -35.23 -28.98
CA ASP A 497 8.60 -35.16 -30.26
C ASP A 497 9.72 -36.22 -30.23
N THR A 498 10.45 -36.38 -31.32
CA THR A 498 11.55 -37.34 -31.44
C THR A 498 12.88 -36.65 -31.69
N ASN A 499 13.97 -37.29 -31.27
CA ASN A 499 15.33 -36.82 -31.50
C ASN A 499 15.62 -35.42 -30.87
N THR A 500 14.99 -35.13 -29.77
CA THR A 500 15.20 -33.87 -29.02
C THR A 500 16.15 -34.08 -27.85
N GLY A 501 16.97 -33.10 -27.56
CA GLY A 501 17.87 -33.09 -26.41
C GLY A 501 18.32 -31.69 -26.06
N THR A 502 18.37 -31.40 -24.77
CA THR A 502 18.76 -30.09 -24.23
C THR A 502 20.04 -30.24 -23.42
N LYS A 503 20.99 -29.35 -23.65
CA LYS A 503 22.16 -29.14 -22.80
C LYS A 503 21.86 -27.96 -21.85
N TYR A 504 22.02 -28.20 -20.57
CA TYR A 504 21.93 -27.22 -19.50
C TYR A 504 23.34 -26.87 -19.04
N HIS A 505 23.63 -25.57 -18.92
CA HIS A 505 24.91 -25.07 -18.45
C HIS A 505 24.65 -24.06 -17.33
N VAL A 506 25.21 -24.28 -16.14
CA VAL A 506 25.05 -23.46 -14.95
C VAL A 506 26.38 -22.79 -14.65
N ILE A 507 26.38 -21.45 -14.58
CA ILE A 507 27.58 -20.62 -14.56
C ILE A 507 27.59 -19.74 -13.32
N GLY A 508 28.40 -20.06 -12.35
CA GLY A 508 28.68 -19.27 -11.14
C GLY A 508 30.15 -18.82 -11.10
N LYS A 509 30.82 -18.97 -9.94
CA LYS A 509 32.29 -18.91 -9.80
C LYS A 509 32.96 -20.14 -10.43
N ASN A 510 32.28 -21.24 -10.38
CA ASN A 510 32.56 -22.46 -11.14
C ASN A 510 31.34 -22.76 -12.01
N GLU A 511 31.50 -23.69 -12.93
CA GLU A 511 30.45 -24.03 -13.88
C GLU A 511 30.29 -25.54 -14.00
N GLY A 512 29.13 -25.97 -14.51
CA GLY A 512 28.82 -27.35 -14.78
C GLY A 512 27.84 -27.49 -15.94
N GLU A 513 27.97 -28.57 -16.68
CA GLU A 513 27.10 -28.90 -17.80
C GLU A 513 26.49 -30.29 -17.64
N ALA A 514 25.27 -30.47 -18.13
CA ALA A 514 24.61 -31.76 -18.24
C ALA A 514 23.66 -31.78 -19.43
N GLU A 515 23.57 -32.92 -20.10
CA GLU A 515 22.65 -33.12 -21.22
C GLU A 515 21.48 -34.01 -20.82
N LEU A 516 20.32 -33.77 -21.36
CA LEU A 516 19.12 -34.57 -21.21
C LEU A 516 18.49 -34.84 -22.56
N VAL A 517 18.26 -36.11 -22.88
CA VAL A 517 17.35 -36.49 -23.96
C VAL A 517 15.93 -36.14 -23.49
N THR A 518 15.33 -35.19 -24.16
CA THR A 518 14.01 -34.64 -23.81
C THR A 518 12.86 -35.27 -24.59
N ASP A 519 13.20 -36.16 -25.52
CA ASP A 519 12.31 -36.97 -26.33
C ASP A 519 11.44 -37.88 -25.45
N ASN A 520 10.13 -37.49 -25.32
CA ASN A 520 9.16 -38.24 -24.53
C ASN A 520 9.67 -38.65 -23.13
N ASN A 521 10.47 -37.80 -22.51
CA ASN A 521 11.08 -38.08 -21.21
C ASN A 521 10.04 -38.10 -20.08
N THR A 522 10.02 -39.21 -19.32
CA THR A 522 9.08 -39.40 -18.20
C THR A 522 9.75 -39.65 -16.85
N ASN A 523 11.07 -39.82 -16.82
CA ASN A 523 11.76 -40.37 -15.63
C ASN A 523 13.17 -39.87 -15.39
N LYS A 524 13.68 -38.94 -16.19
CA LYS A 524 15.07 -38.46 -16.07
C LYS A 524 15.15 -36.99 -15.87
N MET A 525 16.15 -36.57 -15.10
CA MET A 525 16.56 -35.17 -14.96
C MET A 525 18.04 -35.02 -15.29
N ALA A 526 18.42 -33.88 -15.87
CA ALA A 526 19.83 -33.49 -15.91
C ALA A 526 20.20 -32.92 -14.55
N VAL A 527 21.37 -33.23 -14.02
CA VAL A 527 21.81 -32.85 -12.68
C VAL A 527 23.16 -32.15 -12.74
N ILE A 528 23.25 -30.95 -12.13
CA ILE A 528 24.48 -30.18 -12.01
C ILE A 528 24.64 -29.81 -10.54
N GLN A 529 25.77 -30.18 -9.93
CA GLN A 529 25.96 -30.05 -8.48
C GLN A 529 27.14 -29.14 -8.15
N GLY A 530 27.12 -28.57 -6.95
CA GLY A 530 28.26 -27.91 -6.35
C GLY A 530 28.61 -26.54 -6.96
N ILE A 531 27.63 -25.84 -7.53
CA ILE A 531 27.86 -24.51 -8.13
C ILE A 531 27.83 -23.41 -7.05
N SER A 532 28.93 -22.67 -6.97
CA SER A 532 29.05 -21.48 -6.13
C SER A 532 28.56 -20.24 -6.89
N PRO A 533 27.71 -19.39 -6.30
CA PRO A 533 27.34 -18.12 -6.92
C PRO A 533 28.55 -17.21 -7.19
N LYS A 534 28.41 -16.31 -8.14
CA LYS A 534 29.34 -15.19 -8.36
C LYS A 534 29.40 -14.28 -7.14
N ASP A 535 30.37 -13.36 -7.10
CA ASP A 535 30.57 -12.46 -5.97
C ASP A 535 29.36 -11.52 -5.71
N ASP A 536 28.58 -11.28 -6.75
CA ASP A 536 27.32 -10.52 -6.68
C ASP A 536 26.10 -11.36 -6.27
N GLY A 537 26.28 -12.62 -5.88
CA GLY A 537 25.21 -13.52 -5.49
C GLY A 537 24.37 -14.02 -6.66
N THR A 538 24.90 -14.05 -7.89
CA THR A 538 24.17 -14.52 -9.08
C THR A 538 24.72 -15.82 -9.64
N ILE A 539 23.85 -16.57 -10.34
CA ILE A 539 24.17 -17.71 -11.18
C ILE A 539 23.42 -17.54 -12.51
N ASP A 540 24.13 -17.70 -13.64
CA ASP A 540 23.49 -17.76 -14.94
C ASP A 540 23.20 -19.22 -15.32
N ILE A 541 22.08 -19.46 -15.99
CA ILE A 541 21.65 -20.78 -16.47
C ILE A 541 21.35 -20.64 -17.95
N GLU A 542 22.05 -21.44 -18.76
CA GLU A 542 21.89 -21.47 -20.21
C GLU A 542 21.37 -22.81 -20.69
N LEU A 543 20.36 -22.77 -21.57
CA LEU A 543 19.87 -23.93 -22.32
C LEU A 543 20.32 -23.81 -23.77
N SER A 544 20.92 -24.86 -24.29
CA SER A 544 21.37 -24.92 -25.68
C SER A 544 21.10 -26.33 -26.27
N ILE A 545 21.38 -26.48 -27.56
CA ILE A 545 21.19 -27.76 -28.25
C ILE A 545 22.14 -28.83 -27.69
N GLY A 546 21.59 -29.96 -27.26
CA GLY A 546 22.38 -31.12 -26.80
C GLY A 546 22.99 -31.89 -27.97
N SER A 547 24.09 -32.63 -27.71
CA SER A 547 24.82 -33.40 -28.71
C SER A 547 23.96 -34.46 -29.39
N MET A 548 22.98 -35.03 -28.70
CA MET A 548 22.04 -36.03 -29.20
C MET A 548 20.84 -35.42 -29.94
N ASN A 549 20.73 -34.11 -30.05
CA ASN A 549 19.60 -33.44 -30.68
C ASN A 549 19.78 -33.38 -32.20
N THR A 550 19.13 -34.29 -32.91
CA THR A 550 19.08 -34.31 -34.38
C THR A 550 17.76 -33.82 -34.97
N GLN A 551 16.86 -33.30 -34.11
CA GLN A 551 15.58 -32.75 -34.52
C GLN A 551 15.77 -31.55 -35.47
N TRP A 552 14.97 -31.47 -36.54
CA TRP A 552 15.15 -30.52 -37.64
C TRP A 552 15.14 -29.02 -37.25
N ALA A 553 14.32 -28.62 -36.28
CA ALA A 553 14.27 -27.27 -35.74
C ALA A 553 15.22 -27.06 -34.54
N GLY A 554 15.83 -28.16 -34.03
CA GLY A 554 16.70 -28.15 -32.86
C GLY A 554 15.94 -27.73 -31.59
N PHE A 555 14.78 -28.33 -31.32
CA PHE A 555 13.99 -28.02 -30.12
C PHE A 555 14.77 -28.36 -28.86
N ILE A 556 14.84 -27.37 -27.98
CA ILE A 556 15.32 -27.47 -26.61
C ILE A 556 14.23 -26.97 -25.67
N CYS A 557 14.08 -27.57 -24.50
CA CYS A 557 13.00 -27.24 -23.58
C CYS A 557 13.40 -27.38 -22.12
N ILE A 558 12.59 -26.71 -21.27
CA ILE A 558 12.55 -26.88 -19.84
C ILE A 558 11.07 -26.80 -19.39
N ASN A 559 10.64 -27.81 -18.64
CA ASN A 559 9.34 -27.90 -18.03
C ASN A 559 9.41 -27.50 -16.55
N ALA A 560 10.40 -28.07 -15.84
CA ALA A 560 10.59 -27.75 -14.43
C ALA A 560 12.08 -27.72 -14.04
N MET A 561 12.37 -26.98 -12.97
CA MET A 561 13.70 -26.92 -12.34
C MET A 561 13.57 -27.07 -10.83
N ILE A 562 14.50 -27.81 -10.23
CA ILE A 562 14.65 -27.87 -8.78
C ILE A 562 16.01 -27.30 -8.40
N ILE A 563 16.04 -26.41 -7.40
CA ILE A 563 17.26 -25.88 -6.82
C ILE A 563 17.36 -26.40 -5.40
N THR A 564 18.50 -26.97 -5.04
CA THR A 564 18.72 -27.50 -3.68
C THR A 564 20.00 -26.94 -3.08
N PRO A 565 20.13 -26.95 -1.74
CA PRO A 565 21.45 -26.86 -1.12
C PRO A 565 22.33 -27.98 -1.68
N ASP A 566 23.64 -27.73 -1.81
CA ASP A 566 24.56 -28.78 -2.24
C ASP A 566 24.58 -29.95 -1.24
N GLY A 567 24.65 -31.18 -1.76
CA GLY A 567 24.56 -32.39 -0.94
C GLY A 567 23.15 -32.79 -0.50
N TYR A 568 22.11 -32.02 -0.83
CA TYR A 568 20.72 -32.40 -0.55
C TYR A 568 20.31 -33.58 -1.45
N ARG A 569 19.71 -34.62 -0.85
CA ARG A 569 19.17 -35.77 -1.59
C ARG A 569 17.66 -35.58 -1.81
N LEU A 570 17.25 -35.43 -3.06
CA LEU A 570 15.84 -35.54 -3.44
C LEU A 570 15.39 -36.98 -3.15
N ARG A 571 14.27 -37.11 -2.45
CA ARG A 571 13.63 -38.38 -2.10
C ARG A 571 12.62 -38.79 -3.16
#